data_866ce17b70ed1cf9e428a278e4fa790b
#
_entry.id   866ce17b70ed1cf9e428a278e4fa790b
#
_cell.length_a   1.000
_cell.length_b   1.000
_cell.length_c   1.000
_cell.angle_alpha   90.00
_cell.angle_beta   90.00
_cell.angle_gamma   90.00
#
_symmetry.space_group_name_H-M   'P 1'
#
loop_
_entity.id
_entity.type
_entity.pdbx_description
1 polymer ?
#
loop_
_entity_poly.entity_id
_entity_poly.type
_entity_poly.pdbx_seq_one_letter_code
_entity_poly.pdbx_strand_id
1 'polypeptide(L)'
;VLATDPDADRLGIYAKDLKTGEYMTYTGNMSALLIAEYRISQMKEKGILPEKGMFITTIVSSDLAKAIASNYGLECFEVLTGFKNIGAIMKREEEKTDGYKYVFGFEESYGCLIGDYARDKDGIAAVMALCEAACYYRENGETLWDQMNNIYKKYGYYKEDQVSIVL
;
A
#
# COMPACT_ATOMS: atom_id res chain seq x y z
N VAL A 1 4.05 -17.50 -1.79
CA VAL A 1 5.25 -17.32 -0.96
C VAL A 1 5.31 -15.87 -0.54
N LEU A 2 5.50 -15.63 0.74
CA LEU A 2 5.73 -14.32 1.34
C LEU A 2 7.11 -14.36 2.01
N ALA A 3 7.92 -13.34 1.82
CA ALA A 3 9.24 -13.24 2.41
C ALA A 3 9.50 -11.81 2.90
N THR A 4 10.00 -11.72 4.12
CA THR A 4 10.53 -10.47 4.66
C THR A 4 12.05 -10.44 4.49
N ASP A 5 12.60 -9.24 4.52
CA ASP A 5 14.04 -9.04 4.68
C ASP A 5 14.50 -9.28 6.14
N PRO A 6 15.82 -9.21 6.44
CA PRO A 6 16.33 -9.63 7.75
C PRO A 6 15.79 -8.86 8.95
N ASP A 7 15.43 -7.57 8.79
CA ASP A 7 14.86 -6.73 9.84
C ASP A 7 13.32 -6.67 9.80
N ALA A 8 12.71 -7.45 8.86
CA ALA A 8 11.26 -7.65 8.71
C ALA A 8 10.46 -6.36 8.50
N ASP A 9 11.02 -5.36 7.85
CA ASP A 9 10.36 -4.10 7.53
C ASP A 9 9.78 -4.06 6.10
N ARG A 10 10.16 -5.01 5.22
CA ARG A 10 9.74 -5.13 3.83
C ARG A 10 9.07 -6.48 3.57
N LEU A 11 8.22 -6.52 2.54
CA LEU A 11 7.48 -7.73 2.15
C LEU A 11 7.59 -7.98 0.65
N GLY A 12 8.28 -9.06 0.27
CA GLY A 12 8.26 -9.62 -1.08
C GLY A 12 7.13 -10.63 -1.27
N ILE A 13 6.47 -10.58 -2.42
CA ILE A 13 5.33 -11.43 -2.76
C ILE A 13 5.60 -12.21 -4.04
N TYR A 14 5.38 -13.52 -3.98
CA TYR A 14 5.37 -14.42 -5.11
C TYR A 14 4.14 -15.33 -5.00
N ALA A 15 3.11 -15.03 -5.76
CA ALA A 15 1.83 -15.69 -5.66
C ALA A 15 1.42 -16.37 -6.97
N LYS A 16 0.78 -17.52 -6.86
CA LYS A 16 0.26 -18.26 -7.99
C LYS A 16 -1.05 -17.63 -8.47
N ASP A 17 -1.11 -17.30 -9.74
CA ASP A 17 -2.39 -17.05 -10.41
C ASP A 17 -3.10 -18.39 -10.61
N LEU A 18 -4.22 -18.58 -9.95
CA LEU A 18 -4.97 -19.84 -9.99
C LEU A 18 -5.65 -20.09 -11.35
N LYS A 19 -5.81 -19.06 -12.18
CA LYS A 19 -6.43 -19.18 -13.50
C LYS A 19 -5.45 -19.67 -14.56
N THR A 20 -4.23 -19.13 -14.55
CA THR A 20 -3.18 -19.50 -15.50
C THR A 20 -2.28 -20.61 -14.98
N GLY A 21 -2.22 -20.78 -13.67
CA GLY A 21 -1.29 -21.69 -12.99
C GLY A 21 0.13 -21.15 -12.87
N GLU A 22 0.39 -19.97 -13.38
CA GLU A 22 1.70 -19.33 -13.34
C GLU A 22 1.93 -18.57 -12.01
N TYR A 23 3.20 -18.43 -11.64
CA TYR A 23 3.58 -17.63 -10.48
C TYR A 23 3.94 -16.22 -10.92
N MET A 24 3.35 -15.25 -10.23
CA MET A 24 3.55 -13.83 -10.48
C MET A 24 4.37 -13.19 -9.35
N THR A 25 5.36 -12.39 -9.73
CA THR A 25 6.05 -11.50 -8.81
C THR A 25 5.32 -10.16 -8.75
N TYR A 26 5.27 -9.57 -7.57
CA TYR A 26 4.68 -8.25 -7.36
C TYR A 26 5.79 -7.27 -7.02
N THR A 27 5.78 -6.12 -7.66
CA THR A 27 6.68 -5.01 -7.29
C THR A 27 6.28 -4.43 -5.93
N GLY A 28 7.16 -3.65 -5.31
CA GLY A 28 6.82 -2.96 -4.07
C GLY A 28 5.59 -2.06 -4.19
N ASN A 29 5.47 -1.34 -5.31
CA ASN A 29 4.28 -0.55 -5.63
C ASN A 29 3.02 -1.42 -5.71
N MET A 30 3.05 -2.51 -6.47
CA MET A 30 1.90 -3.42 -6.62
C MET A 30 1.46 -4.00 -5.27
N SER A 31 2.41 -4.46 -4.46
CA SER A 31 2.15 -5.05 -3.14
C SER A 31 1.48 -4.04 -2.21
N ALA A 32 2.05 -2.84 -2.12
CA ALA A 32 1.53 -1.79 -1.25
C ALA A 32 0.15 -1.32 -1.69
N LEU A 33 -0.07 -1.15 -3.00
CA LEU A 33 -1.35 -0.68 -3.54
C LEU A 33 -2.47 -1.72 -3.40
N LEU A 34 -2.16 -3.01 -3.49
CA LEU A 34 -3.12 -4.09 -3.18
C LEU A 34 -3.56 -4.02 -1.71
N ILE A 35 -2.60 -3.90 -0.79
CA ILE A 35 -2.89 -3.79 0.65
C ILE A 35 -3.68 -2.50 0.94
N ALA A 36 -3.27 -1.38 0.33
CA ALA A 36 -3.92 -0.08 0.51
C ALA A 36 -5.38 -0.11 0.05
N GLU A 37 -5.65 -0.59 -1.18
CA GLU A 37 -7.01 -0.67 -1.73
C GLU A 37 -7.90 -1.55 -0.87
N TYR A 38 -7.41 -2.75 -0.49
CA TYR A 38 -8.14 -3.63 0.41
C TYR A 38 -8.46 -2.95 1.74
N ARG A 39 -7.45 -2.43 2.43
CA ARG A 39 -7.62 -1.82 3.74
C ARG A 39 -8.58 -0.63 3.71
N ILE A 40 -8.38 0.29 2.76
CA ILE A 40 -9.17 1.51 2.67
C ILE A 40 -10.61 1.20 2.30
N SER A 41 -10.84 0.26 1.36
CA SER A 41 -12.18 -0.19 1.00
C SER A 41 -12.91 -0.81 2.20
N GLN A 42 -12.24 -1.66 2.98
CA GLN A 42 -12.81 -2.25 4.19
C GLN A 42 -13.09 -1.21 5.29
N MET A 43 -12.21 -0.23 5.46
CA MET A 43 -12.45 0.87 6.40
C MET A 43 -13.67 1.69 5.98
N LYS A 44 -13.84 1.97 4.69
CA LYS A 44 -15.00 2.68 4.14
C LYS A 44 -16.29 1.88 4.33
N GLU A 45 -16.28 0.59 4.00
CA GLU A 45 -17.43 -0.31 4.16
C GLU A 45 -17.89 -0.40 5.61
N LYS A 46 -16.95 -0.48 6.55
CA LYS A 46 -17.22 -0.51 7.99
C LYS A 46 -17.55 0.86 8.60
N GLY A 47 -17.51 1.95 7.82
CA GLY A 47 -17.78 3.30 8.31
C GLY A 47 -16.74 3.85 9.29
N ILE A 48 -15.51 3.34 9.24
CA ILE A 48 -14.40 3.75 10.12
C ILE A 48 -13.28 4.50 9.39
N LEU A 49 -13.46 4.77 8.09
CA LEU A 49 -12.52 5.61 7.33
C LEU A 49 -12.63 7.05 7.84
N PRO A 50 -11.54 7.68 8.33
CA PRO A 50 -11.61 9.03 8.84
C PRO A 50 -11.97 10.02 7.73
N GLU A 51 -12.87 10.97 8.02
CA GLU A 51 -13.25 12.05 7.10
C GLU A 51 -12.03 12.87 6.66
N LYS A 52 -11.09 13.07 7.57
CA LYS A 52 -9.82 13.77 7.34
C LYS A 52 -8.66 12.78 7.40
N GLY A 53 -8.68 11.81 6.50
CA GLY A 53 -7.66 10.77 6.40
C GLY A 53 -6.50 11.17 5.48
N MET A 54 -5.29 10.65 5.78
CA MET A 54 -4.12 10.83 4.93
C MET A 54 -3.54 9.51 4.44
N PHE A 55 -3.12 9.53 3.19
CA PHE A 55 -2.31 8.53 2.51
C PHE A 55 -0.92 9.14 2.23
N ILE A 56 0.16 8.48 2.59
CA ILE A 56 1.50 9.05 2.43
C ILE A 56 2.35 8.14 1.54
N THR A 57 3.01 8.72 0.53
CA THR A 57 3.87 8.01 -0.39
C THR A 57 5.13 8.81 -0.71
N THR A 58 6.08 8.23 -1.42
CA THR A 58 7.30 8.94 -1.84
C THR A 58 7.16 9.45 -3.27
N ILE A 59 7.97 10.47 -3.61
CA ILE A 59 8.02 11.07 -4.96
C ILE A 59 8.48 10.10 -6.07
N VAL A 60 8.99 8.92 -5.72
CA VAL A 60 9.43 7.87 -6.64
C VAL A 60 8.51 6.64 -6.61
N SER A 61 7.46 6.67 -5.78
CA SER A 61 6.42 5.64 -5.76
C SER A 61 5.38 5.88 -6.85
N SER A 62 4.49 4.89 -7.05
CA SER A 62 3.45 4.95 -8.08
C SER A 62 2.45 6.09 -7.89
N ASP A 63 2.19 6.84 -8.95
CA ASP A 63 1.11 7.85 -8.99
C ASP A 63 -0.30 7.24 -8.84
N LEU A 64 -0.44 5.92 -9.00
CA LEU A 64 -1.67 5.20 -8.72
C LEU A 64 -2.14 5.39 -7.26
N ALA A 65 -1.19 5.63 -6.34
CA ALA A 65 -1.50 5.98 -4.95
C ALA A 65 -2.38 7.23 -4.83
N LYS A 66 -2.10 8.25 -5.64
CA LYS A 66 -2.90 9.50 -5.68
C LYS A 66 -4.33 9.24 -6.19
N ALA A 67 -4.46 8.40 -7.21
CA ALA A 67 -5.76 8.03 -7.77
C ALA A 67 -6.61 7.25 -6.75
N ILE A 68 -6.00 6.32 -6.01
CA ILE A 68 -6.66 5.59 -4.92
C ILE A 68 -7.07 6.56 -3.82
N ALA A 69 -6.14 7.37 -3.31
CA ALA A 69 -6.42 8.33 -2.25
C ALA A 69 -7.58 9.27 -2.62
N SER A 70 -7.55 9.85 -3.82
CA SER A 70 -8.59 10.73 -4.33
C SER A 70 -9.97 10.06 -4.38
N ASN A 71 -10.05 8.78 -4.83
CA ASN A 71 -11.31 8.03 -4.89
C ASN A 71 -11.95 7.83 -3.51
N TYR A 72 -11.14 7.78 -2.47
CA TYR A 72 -11.62 7.60 -1.10
C TYR A 72 -11.72 8.91 -0.30
N GLY A 73 -11.42 10.05 -0.93
CA GLY A 73 -11.44 11.36 -0.27
C GLY A 73 -10.30 11.57 0.73
N LEU A 74 -9.21 10.83 0.56
CA LEU A 74 -8.01 10.98 1.39
C LEU A 74 -7.07 12.04 0.83
N GLU A 75 -6.41 12.80 1.71
CA GLU A 75 -5.29 13.66 1.32
C GLU A 75 -4.05 12.81 1.04
N CYS A 76 -3.43 13.00 -0.12
CA CYS A 76 -2.23 12.28 -0.50
C CYS A 76 -0.99 13.17 -0.30
N PHE A 77 -0.15 12.82 0.66
CA PHE A 77 1.12 13.49 0.90
C PHE A 77 2.25 12.76 0.17
N GLU A 78 3.01 13.50 -0.62
CA GLU A 78 4.25 13.01 -1.22
C GLU A 78 5.45 13.55 -0.44
N VAL A 79 6.38 12.65 -0.12
CA VAL A 79 7.60 12.99 0.60
C VAL A 79 8.83 12.47 -0.15
N LEU A 80 10.01 12.91 0.26
CA LEU A 80 11.26 12.32 -0.21
C LEU A 80 11.38 10.86 0.27
N THR A 81 12.19 10.07 -0.42
CA THR A 81 12.50 8.67 -0.06
C THR A 81 13.03 8.56 1.37
N GLY A 82 12.70 7.45 1.99
CA GLY A 82 13.02 7.16 3.39
C GLY A 82 11.81 7.32 4.31
N PHE A 83 11.42 6.23 4.96
CA PHE A 83 10.22 6.16 5.79
C PHE A 83 10.21 7.19 6.93
N LYS A 84 11.39 7.67 7.36
CA LYS A 84 11.52 8.80 8.29
C LYS A 84 10.75 10.05 7.85
N ASN A 85 10.63 10.27 6.52
CA ASN A 85 9.89 11.40 5.97
C ASN A 85 8.38 11.19 6.07
N ILE A 86 7.92 9.93 5.89
CA ILE A 86 6.54 9.52 6.16
C ILE A 86 6.22 9.73 7.66
N GLY A 87 7.08 9.20 8.54
CA GLY A 87 6.94 9.36 9.99
C GLY A 87 6.95 10.83 10.44
N ALA A 88 7.70 11.70 9.77
CA ALA A 88 7.72 13.13 10.06
C ALA A 88 6.38 13.80 9.74
N ILE A 89 5.73 13.43 8.62
CA ILE A 89 4.38 13.92 8.28
C ILE A 89 3.37 13.41 9.31
N MET A 90 3.42 12.12 9.68
CA MET A 90 2.54 11.55 10.71
C MET A 90 2.62 12.37 11.99
N LYS A 91 3.84 12.59 12.50
CA LYS A 91 4.06 13.38 13.71
C LYS A 91 3.55 14.81 13.58
N ARG A 92 3.86 15.48 12.47
CA ARG A 92 3.40 16.86 12.23
C ARG A 92 1.89 16.99 12.26
N GLU A 93 1.16 16.02 11.68
CA GLU A 93 -0.30 16.05 11.65
C GLU A 93 -0.90 15.68 13.01
N GLU A 94 -0.27 14.82 13.80
CA GLU A 94 -0.67 14.48 15.18
C GLU A 94 -0.57 15.66 16.13
N GLU A 95 0.39 16.54 15.94
CA GLU A 95 0.60 17.75 16.79
C GLU A 95 -0.45 18.85 16.52
N LYS A 96 -1.23 18.73 15.44
CA LYS A 96 -2.29 19.69 15.10
C LYS A 96 -3.61 19.35 15.77
N THR A 97 -4.34 20.36 16.23
CA THR A 97 -5.70 20.18 16.80
C THR A 97 -6.66 19.56 15.79
N ASP A 98 -6.50 19.87 14.49
CA ASP A 98 -7.34 19.39 13.39
C ASP A 98 -6.47 18.80 12.28
N GLY A 99 -5.51 17.94 12.65
CA GLY A 99 -4.61 17.27 11.73
C GLY A 99 -5.24 16.05 11.03
N TYR A 100 -4.66 15.67 9.92
CA TYR A 100 -5.07 14.47 9.20
C TYR A 100 -4.76 13.21 10.00
N LYS A 101 -5.66 12.24 9.92
CA LYS A 101 -5.48 10.91 10.54
C LYS A 101 -4.77 9.97 9.56
N TYR A 102 -3.73 9.32 10.02
CA TYR A 102 -2.98 8.36 9.21
C TYR A 102 -3.86 7.15 8.86
N VAL A 103 -3.88 6.80 7.57
CA VAL A 103 -4.61 5.64 7.06
C VAL A 103 -3.64 4.60 6.51
N PHE A 104 -2.70 5.03 5.66
CA PHE A 104 -1.72 4.16 5.03
C PHE A 104 -0.52 4.95 4.52
N GLY A 105 0.66 4.31 4.48
CA GLY A 105 1.84 4.87 3.85
C GLY A 105 2.80 3.79 3.37
N PHE A 106 3.52 4.06 2.27
CA PHE A 106 4.44 3.09 1.69
C PHE A 106 5.57 3.72 0.90
N GLU A 107 6.57 2.89 0.63
CA GLU A 107 7.67 3.14 -0.28
C GLU A 107 7.70 2.07 -1.40
N GLU A 108 8.18 2.43 -2.58
CA GLU A 108 8.35 1.51 -3.71
C GLU A 108 9.29 0.33 -3.39
N SER A 109 10.16 0.52 -2.39
CA SER A 109 11.12 -0.48 -1.90
C SER A 109 10.52 -1.56 -1.00
N TYR A 110 9.26 -1.96 -1.26
CA TYR A 110 8.55 -3.07 -0.61
C TYR A 110 8.09 -2.84 0.83
N GLY A 111 8.22 -1.65 1.37
CA GLY A 111 7.86 -1.34 2.75
C GLY A 111 6.59 -0.52 2.87
N CYS A 112 5.71 -0.88 3.80
CA CYS A 112 4.52 -0.11 4.14
C CYS A 112 4.23 -0.15 5.65
N LEU A 113 3.37 0.77 6.09
CA LEU A 113 2.83 0.80 7.43
C LEU A 113 1.30 0.90 7.35
N ILE A 114 0.61 -0.04 7.97
CA ILE A 114 -0.85 -0.16 7.88
C ILE A 114 -1.63 0.56 8.98
N GLY A 115 -0.95 1.18 9.92
CA GLY A 115 -1.55 1.88 11.06
C GLY A 115 -0.60 2.91 11.65
N ASP A 116 -1.03 3.59 12.69
CA ASP A 116 -0.30 4.70 13.33
C ASP A 116 0.49 4.30 14.58
N TYR A 117 0.61 3.00 14.85
CA TYR A 117 1.27 2.41 16.02
C TYR A 117 2.81 2.48 15.98
N ALA A 118 3.39 2.77 14.81
CA ALA A 118 4.83 2.88 14.58
C ALA A 118 5.15 4.10 13.70
N ARG A 119 6.47 4.34 13.47
CA ARG A 119 6.95 5.42 12.58
C ARG A 119 7.90 4.90 11.52
N ASP A 120 7.91 3.59 11.36
CA ASP A 120 8.64 2.89 10.30
C ASP A 120 7.78 1.76 9.73
N LYS A 121 8.24 1.17 8.65
CA LYS A 121 7.62 0.05 7.94
C LYS A 121 7.45 -1.17 8.85
N ASP A 122 6.39 -1.93 8.62
CA ASP A 122 6.12 -3.17 9.34
C ASP A 122 5.74 -4.27 8.35
N GLY A 123 6.72 -5.11 7.99
CA GLY A 123 6.53 -6.23 7.08
C GLY A 123 5.66 -7.33 7.66
N ILE A 124 5.64 -7.52 8.98
CA ILE A 124 4.79 -8.53 9.63
C ILE A 124 3.31 -8.15 9.54
N ALA A 125 2.99 -6.89 9.84
CA ALA A 125 1.62 -6.39 9.67
C ALA A 125 1.21 -6.39 8.19
N ALA A 126 2.13 -6.09 7.28
CA ALA A 126 1.89 -6.18 5.84
C ALA A 126 1.56 -7.62 5.39
N VAL A 127 2.28 -8.64 5.91
CA VAL A 127 1.97 -10.06 5.68
C VAL A 127 0.55 -10.39 6.14
N MET A 128 0.17 -9.98 7.34
CA MET A 128 -1.17 -10.23 7.87
C MET A 128 -2.25 -9.59 7.00
N ALA A 129 -2.09 -8.30 6.66
CA ALA A 129 -3.05 -7.59 5.83
C ALA A 129 -3.19 -8.19 4.42
N LEU A 130 -2.07 -8.63 3.83
CA LEU A 130 -2.10 -9.29 2.52
C LEU A 130 -2.76 -10.67 2.56
N CYS A 131 -2.53 -11.45 3.61
CA CYS A 131 -3.19 -12.74 3.80
C CYS A 131 -4.70 -12.56 3.97
N GLU A 132 -5.12 -11.57 4.76
CA GLU A 132 -6.53 -11.21 4.93
C GLU A 132 -7.15 -10.81 3.59
N ALA A 133 -6.49 -9.93 2.83
CA ALA A 133 -6.92 -9.54 1.50
C ALA A 133 -7.05 -10.74 0.54
N ALA A 134 -6.06 -11.63 0.54
CA ALA A 134 -6.07 -12.82 -0.31
C ALA A 134 -7.24 -13.77 0.03
N CYS A 135 -7.56 -13.94 1.31
CA CYS A 135 -8.71 -14.72 1.76
C CYS A 135 -10.02 -14.06 1.30
N TYR A 136 -10.18 -12.76 1.55
CA TYR A 136 -11.36 -11.99 1.15
C TYR A 136 -11.62 -12.08 -0.36
N TYR A 137 -10.60 -11.84 -1.19
CA TYR A 137 -10.76 -11.91 -2.65
C TYR A 137 -11.05 -13.33 -3.13
N ARG A 138 -10.42 -14.34 -2.51
CA ARG A 138 -10.68 -15.75 -2.82
C ARG A 138 -12.14 -16.16 -2.53
N GLU A 139 -12.74 -15.68 -1.45
CA GLU A 139 -14.15 -15.92 -1.13
C GLU A 139 -15.07 -15.31 -2.19
N ASN A 140 -14.63 -14.24 -2.86
CA ASN A 140 -15.32 -13.61 -3.98
C ASN A 140 -14.94 -14.21 -5.36
N GLY A 141 -14.16 -15.31 -5.40
CA GLY A 141 -13.76 -15.99 -6.62
C GLY A 141 -12.61 -15.30 -7.38
N GLU A 142 -11.89 -14.41 -6.73
CA GLU A 142 -10.80 -13.62 -7.31
C GLU A 142 -9.45 -14.00 -6.72
N THR A 143 -8.38 -13.81 -7.51
CA THR A 143 -7.00 -13.90 -7.06
C THR A 143 -6.44 -12.51 -6.75
N LEU A 144 -5.28 -12.45 -6.10
CA LEU A 144 -4.55 -11.18 -5.93
C LEU A 144 -4.19 -10.53 -7.28
N TRP A 145 -3.94 -11.36 -8.32
CA TRP A 145 -3.65 -10.86 -9.66
C TRP A 145 -4.91 -10.28 -10.33
N ASP A 146 -6.06 -10.94 -10.18
CA ASP A 146 -7.33 -10.38 -10.62
C ASP A 146 -7.59 -9.02 -9.98
N GLN A 147 -7.34 -8.93 -8.67
CA GLN A 147 -7.53 -7.68 -7.95
C GLN A 147 -6.56 -6.58 -8.41
N MET A 148 -5.29 -6.90 -8.69
CA MET A 148 -4.39 -5.91 -9.29
C MET A 148 -4.91 -5.40 -10.63
N ASN A 149 -5.43 -6.30 -11.47
CA ASN A 149 -6.07 -5.92 -12.74
C ASN A 149 -7.34 -5.08 -12.53
N ASN A 150 -8.13 -5.37 -11.49
CA ASN A 150 -9.31 -4.59 -11.15
C ASN A 150 -8.94 -3.17 -10.68
N ILE A 151 -7.85 -3.02 -9.92
CA ILE A 151 -7.28 -1.72 -9.55
C ILE A 151 -6.91 -0.93 -10.80
N TYR A 152 -6.19 -1.54 -11.74
CA TYR A 152 -5.85 -0.90 -13.02
C TYR A 152 -7.08 -0.52 -13.86
N LYS A 153 -8.10 -1.36 -13.92
CA LYS A 153 -9.36 -1.03 -14.62
C LYS A 153 -10.10 0.14 -13.97
N LYS A 154 -10.06 0.20 -12.64
CA LYS A 154 -10.77 1.21 -11.86
C LYS A 154 -10.10 2.59 -11.93
N TYR A 155 -8.77 2.63 -11.84
CA TYR A 155 -8.01 3.87 -11.67
C TYR A 155 -7.16 4.28 -12.87
N GLY A 156 -6.99 3.40 -13.86
CA GLY A 156 -6.07 3.53 -14.97
C GLY A 156 -4.87 2.62 -14.84
N TYR A 157 -4.23 2.32 -15.97
CA TYR A 157 -3.05 1.46 -16.02
C TYR A 157 -1.79 2.30 -15.80
N TYR A 158 -1.14 2.08 -14.68
CA TYR A 158 0.14 2.67 -14.32
C TYR A 158 1.24 1.63 -14.50
N LYS A 159 2.22 1.93 -15.34
CA LYS A 159 3.41 1.10 -15.53
C LYS A 159 4.63 1.93 -15.15
N GLU A 160 5.25 1.52 -14.06
CA GLU A 160 6.50 2.10 -13.59
C GLU A 160 7.68 1.20 -13.99
N ASP A 161 8.83 1.82 -14.19
CA ASP A 161 10.10 1.15 -14.37
C ASP A 161 11.19 1.90 -13.58
N GLN A 162 12.22 1.20 -13.16
CA GLN A 162 13.32 1.75 -12.40
C GLN A 162 14.64 1.51 -13.11
N VAL A 163 15.34 2.60 -13.41
CA VAL A 163 16.70 2.55 -13.96
C VAL A 163 17.69 3.00 -12.88
N SER A 164 18.58 2.10 -12.48
CA SER A 164 19.67 2.45 -11.57
C SER A 164 20.93 2.83 -12.37
N ILE A 165 21.41 4.04 -12.17
CA ILE A 165 22.67 4.52 -12.77
C ILE A 165 23.70 4.60 -11.66
N VAL A 166 24.76 3.79 -11.77
CA VAL A 166 25.92 3.87 -10.88
C VAL A 166 26.97 4.74 -11.57
N LEU A 167 27.36 5.84 -10.94
CA LEU A 167 28.40 6.76 -11.42
C LEU A 167 29.76 6.42 -10.79
#